data_ffe7d92e17ef257ca27c82116ee79283
#
_entry.id   ffe7d92e17ef257ca27c82116ee79283
#
_cell.length_a   1.000
_cell.length_b   1.000
_cell.length_c   1.000
_cell.angle_alpha   90.00
_cell.angle_beta   90.00
_cell.angle_gamma   90.00
#
_symmetry.space_group_name_H-M   'P 1'
#
loop_
_entity.id
_entity.type
_entity.pdbx_description
1 polymer ?
#
loop_
_entity_poly.entity_id
_entity_poly.type
_entity_poly.pdbx_seq_one_letter_code
_entity_poly.pdbx_strand_id
1 'polypeptide(L)'
;LNSGSAVLAGLREAGVDAHPVDPRDVDITQLKNMGFKKAFIALHGRGGEDGTLQGLLELIQLPYTGSGVMASAISMDKLRSKLLWQGAGLPVAPWVALTRKQFEAGLSADVEQQLLALGLPLIVKPSREGSSVGMSKVSESCALQNALALAFQHDDEVLIEKWLSGPEFTVAIVGE
;
A
#
# COMPACT_ATOMS: atom_id res chain seq x y z
N LEU A 1 6.59 6.60 13.90
CA LEU A 1 7.04 7.73 14.76
C LEU A 1 8.37 8.33 14.28
N ASN A 2 9.38 7.53 13.90
CA ASN A 2 10.70 8.06 13.52
C ASN A 2 10.66 9.00 12.29
N SER A 3 9.92 8.63 11.23
CA SER A 3 9.77 9.47 10.02
C SER A 3 9.11 10.80 10.33
N GLY A 4 8.02 10.79 11.10
CA GLY A 4 7.33 12.03 11.50
C GLY A 4 8.21 12.96 12.33
N SER A 5 9.00 12.42 13.26
CA SER A 5 9.93 13.21 14.07
C SER A 5 11.05 13.84 13.24
N ALA A 6 11.59 13.09 12.27
CA ALA A 6 12.62 13.60 11.36
C ALA A 6 12.11 14.73 10.48
N VAL A 7 10.90 14.56 9.91
CA VAL A 7 10.24 15.61 9.11
C VAL A 7 9.95 16.85 9.95
N LEU A 8 9.42 16.68 11.17
CA LEU A 8 9.15 17.78 12.09
C LEU A 8 10.41 18.58 12.40
N ALA A 9 11.52 17.89 12.69
CA ALA A 9 12.80 18.55 12.94
C ALA A 9 13.27 19.36 11.72
N GLY A 10 13.25 18.77 10.52
CA GLY A 10 13.65 19.46 9.29
C GLY A 10 12.77 20.65 8.95
N LEU A 11 11.44 20.55 9.14
CA LEU A 11 10.53 21.69 8.92
C LEU A 11 10.82 22.85 9.87
N ARG A 12 11.09 22.56 11.16
CA ARG A 12 11.44 23.59 12.14
C ARG A 12 12.81 24.23 11.87
N GLU A 13 13.79 23.43 11.48
CA GLU A 13 15.09 23.93 11.06
C GLU A 13 14.97 24.87 9.84
N ALA A 14 14.07 24.57 8.92
CA ALA A 14 13.73 25.42 7.78
C ALA A 14 12.85 26.64 8.13
N GLY A 15 12.57 26.91 9.42
CA GLY A 15 11.79 28.05 9.89
C GLY A 15 10.28 27.90 9.73
N VAL A 16 9.78 26.69 9.46
CA VAL A 16 8.33 26.42 9.37
C VAL A 16 7.76 26.25 10.77
N ASP A 17 6.67 26.95 11.08
CA ASP A 17 5.90 26.74 12.31
C ASP A 17 5.15 25.40 12.24
N ALA A 18 5.83 24.34 12.65
CA ALA A 18 5.38 22.95 12.54
C ALA A 18 5.13 22.33 13.91
N HIS A 19 3.99 21.65 14.04
CA HIS A 19 3.55 20.97 15.24
C HIS A 19 3.18 19.51 14.94
N PRO A 20 3.60 18.55 15.78
CA PRO A 20 3.26 17.15 15.58
C PRO A 20 1.79 16.93 15.94
N VAL A 21 1.13 16.07 15.16
CA VAL A 21 -0.23 15.60 15.43
C VAL A 21 -0.25 14.09 15.29
N ASP A 22 -0.71 13.39 16.33
CA ASP A 22 -0.99 11.96 16.29
C ASP A 22 -2.53 11.79 16.22
N PRO A 23 -3.06 11.11 15.19
CA PRO A 23 -4.51 10.88 15.07
C PRO A 23 -5.13 10.07 16.22
N ARG A 24 -4.31 9.41 17.02
CA ARG A 24 -4.77 8.69 18.22
C ARG A 24 -5.11 9.62 19.38
N ASP A 25 -4.49 10.80 19.42
CA ASP A 25 -4.57 11.74 20.53
C ASP A 25 -5.38 12.99 20.16
N VAL A 26 -5.54 13.28 18.87
CA VAL A 26 -6.15 14.52 18.36
C VAL A 26 -7.25 14.20 17.36
N ASP A 27 -8.40 14.82 17.54
CA ASP A 27 -9.48 14.79 16.55
C ASP A 27 -9.05 15.55 15.27
N ILE A 28 -8.74 14.81 14.23
CA ILE A 28 -8.25 15.35 12.95
C ILE A 28 -9.28 16.31 12.30
N THR A 29 -10.58 16.13 12.56
CA THR A 29 -11.62 17.02 12.03
C THR A 29 -11.50 18.44 12.55
N GLN A 30 -10.82 18.65 13.67
CA GLN A 30 -10.64 19.94 14.32
C GLN A 30 -9.37 20.69 13.90
N LEU A 31 -8.49 20.11 13.12
CA LEU A 31 -7.19 20.71 12.77
C LEU A 31 -7.32 22.12 12.21
N LYS A 32 -8.29 22.36 11.34
CA LYS A 32 -8.51 23.68 10.78
C LYS A 32 -8.95 24.70 11.82
N ASN A 33 -9.82 24.30 12.75
CA ASN A 33 -10.28 25.14 13.87
C ASN A 33 -9.15 25.39 14.89
N MET A 34 -8.20 24.46 15.03
CA MET A 34 -6.99 24.61 15.84
C MET A 34 -5.95 25.54 15.21
N GLY A 35 -6.21 26.04 14.00
CA GLY A 35 -5.36 27.02 13.33
C GLY A 35 -4.35 26.43 12.34
N PHE A 36 -4.32 25.10 12.14
CA PHE A 36 -3.45 24.49 11.13
C PHE A 36 -3.85 24.97 9.73
N LYS A 37 -2.86 25.24 8.88
CA LYS A 37 -3.04 25.74 7.51
C LYS A 37 -2.75 24.67 6.46
N LYS A 38 -1.87 23.71 6.79
CA LYS A 38 -1.45 22.61 5.93
C LYS A 38 -1.11 21.39 6.79
N ALA A 39 -1.23 20.20 6.24
CA ALA A 39 -0.79 18.95 6.86
C ALA A 39 0.34 18.32 6.03
N PHE A 40 1.42 17.94 6.69
CA PHE A 40 2.41 17.02 6.12
C PHE A 40 2.07 15.61 6.60
N ILE A 41 1.68 14.72 5.68
CA ILE A 41 1.32 13.35 6.02
C ILE A 41 2.61 12.52 6.14
N ALA A 42 2.90 12.06 7.36
CA ALA A 42 4.02 11.17 7.67
C ALA A 42 3.55 9.82 8.23
N LEU A 43 2.29 9.47 7.98
CA LEU A 43 1.71 8.20 8.35
C LEU A 43 1.98 7.16 7.25
N HIS A 44 2.11 5.89 7.66
CA HIS A 44 2.33 4.76 6.76
C HIS A 44 1.20 3.74 6.88
N GLY A 45 0.97 3.00 5.78
CA GLY A 45 -0.02 1.94 5.74
C GLY A 45 -1.47 2.44 5.73
N ARG A 46 -2.36 1.57 6.21
CA ARG A 46 -3.81 1.85 6.25
C ARG A 46 -4.11 3.06 7.12
N GLY A 47 -5.05 3.89 6.66
CA GLY A 47 -5.45 5.14 7.30
C GLY A 47 -4.52 6.32 7.00
N GLY A 48 -3.29 6.09 6.53
CA GLY A 48 -2.34 7.14 6.17
C GLY A 48 -2.08 7.26 4.68
N GLU A 49 -2.02 6.11 3.97
CA GLU A 49 -1.64 6.05 2.56
C GLU A 49 -2.77 5.56 1.64
N ASP A 50 -3.92 5.18 2.18
CA ASP A 50 -5.05 4.55 1.48
C ASP A 50 -6.16 5.50 1.01
N GLY A 51 -5.95 6.80 1.13
CA GLY A 51 -6.94 7.82 0.76
C GLY A 51 -7.90 8.20 1.88
N THR A 52 -7.94 7.47 3.00
CA THR A 52 -8.88 7.74 4.11
C THR A 52 -8.59 9.09 4.77
N LEU A 53 -7.33 9.32 5.19
CA LEU A 53 -6.91 10.59 5.77
C LEU A 53 -7.02 11.72 4.76
N GLN A 54 -6.62 11.48 3.51
CA GLN A 54 -6.71 12.46 2.42
C GLN A 54 -8.15 12.93 2.23
N GLY A 55 -9.12 11.99 2.21
CA GLY A 55 -10.54 12.31 2.09
C GLY A 55 -11.06 13.16 3.26
N LEU A 56 -10.63 12.87 4.48
CA LEU A 56 -10.97 13.67 5.65
C LEU A 56 -10.40 15.10 5.53
N LEU A 57 -9.13 15.22 5.14
CA LEU A 57 -8.48 16.54 4.98
C LEU A 57 -9.13 17.36 3.85
N GLU A 58 -9.57 16.73 2.75
CA GLU A 58 -10.34 17.40 1.70
C GLU A 58 -11.70 17.90 2.22
N LEU A 59 -12.42 17.08 2.99
CA LEU A 59 -13.71 17.47 3.54
C LEU A 59 -13.61 18.70 4.47
N ILE A 60 -12.57 18.77 5.30
CA ILE A 60 -12.32 19.94 6.14
C ILE A 60 -11.58 21.07 5.41
N GLN A 61 -11.28 20.89 4.12
CA GLN A 61 -10.55 21.86 3.31
C GLN A 61 -9.19 22.25 3.89
N LEU A 62 -8.44 21.28 4.40
CA LEU A 62 -7.07 21.47 4.88
C LEU A 62 -6.10 20.90 3.83
N PRO A 63 -5.29 21.73 3.15
CA PRO A 63 -4.30 21.27 2.19
C PRO A 63 -3.28 20.32 2.84
N TYR A 64 -2.85 19.30 2.08
CA TYR A 64 -1.90 18.30 2.57
C TYR A 64 -0.85 17.96 1.50
N THR A 65 0.22 17.28 1.92
CA THR A 65 1.27 16.79 1.02
C THR A 65 0.96 15.40 0.51
N GLY A 66 1.39 15.10 -0.72
CA GLY A 66 1.27 13.78 -1.35
C GLY A 66 0.08 13.70 -2.31
N SER A 67 -0.26 12.48 -2.67
CA SER A 67 -1.30 12.17 -3.65
C SER A 67 -2.71 12.38 -3.09
N GLY A 68 -3.66 12.71 -3.96
CA GLY A 68 -5.07 12.84 -3.60
C GLY A 68 -5.74 11.49 -3.31
N VAL A 69 -7.01 11.54 -2.91
CA VAL A 69 -7.79 10.39 -2.41
C VAL A 69 -7.74 9.20 -3.36
N MET A 70 -8.12 9.40 -4.62
CA MET A 70 -8.19 8.30 -5.61
C MET A 70 -6.83 7.69 -5.88
N ALA A 71 -5.79 8.51 -6.07
CA ALA A 71 -4.45 8.02 -6.35
C ALA A 71 -3.89 7.23 -5.15
N SER A 72 -4.08 7.73 -3.93
CA SER A 72 -3.68 7.04 -2.70
C SER A 72 -4.40 5.70 -2.54
N ALA A 73 -5.73 5.67 -2.72
CA ALA A 73 -6.53 4.46 -2.59
C ALA A 73 -6.12 3.37 -3.62
N ILE A 74 -5.91 3.75 -4.87
CA ILE A 74 -5.48 2.82 -5.92
C ILE A 74 -4.05 2.33 -5.66
N SER A 75 -3.12 3.24 -5.32
CA SER A 75 -1.71 2.90 -5.12
C SER A 75 -1.50 1.95 -3.94
N MET A 76 -2.32 2.08 -2.90
CA MET A 76 -2.26 1.18 -1.74
C MET A 76 -2.78 -0.22 -2.08
N ASP A 77 -3.64 -0.38 -3.08
CA ASP A 77 -4.21 -1.65 -3.52
C ASP A 77 -3.42 -2.20 -4.72
N LYS A 78 -2.55 -3.19 -4.47
CA LYS A 78 -1.67 -3.77 -5.48
C LYS A 78 -2.44 -4.42 -6.63
N LEU A 79 -3.57 -5.06 -6.33
CA LEU A 79 -4.40 -5.69 -7.35
C LEU A 79 -5.02 -4.64 -8.28
N ARG A 80 -5.64 -3.58 -7.70
CA ARG A 80 -6.26 -2.51 -8.48
C ARG A 80 -5.23 -1.70 -9.25
N SER A 81 -4.06 -1.43 -8.67
CA SER A 81 -2.92 -0.82 -9.39
C SER A 81 -2.52 -1.63 -10.61
N LYS A 82 -2.37 -2.96 -10.47
CA LYS A 82 -2.00 -3.82 -11.61
C LYS A 82 -3.06 -3.85 -12.70
N LEU A 83 -4.33 -3.94 -12.33
CA LEU A 83 -5.44 -3.89 -13.27
C LEU A 83 -5.46 -2.56 -14.04
N LEU A 84 -5.23 -1.45 -13.35
CA LEU A 84 -5.14 -0.13 -13.98
C LEU A 84 -3.96 -0.04 -14.95
N TRP A 85 -2.77 -0.45 -14.52
CA TRP A 85 -1.58 -0.42 -15.37
C TRP A 85 -1.72 -1.33 -16.59
N GLN A 86 -2.25 -2.53 -16.41
CA GLN A 86 -2.51 -3.47 -17.49
C GLN A 86 -3.54 -2.90 -18.47
N GLY A 87 -4.62 -2.28 -17.96
CA GLY A 87 -5.62 -1.60 -18.80
C GLY A 87 -5.06 -0.40 -19.56
N ALA A 88 -4.05 0.28 -18.99
CA ALA A 88 -3.32 1.37 -19.66
C ALA A 88 -2.20 0.87 -20.62
N GLY A 89 -2.05 -0.43 -20.82
CA GLY A 89 -1.01 -1.01 -21.67
C GLY A 89 0.40 -0.99 -21.08
N LEU A 90 0.55 -0.72 -19.80
CA LEU A 90 1.85 -0.77 -19.12
C LEU A 90 2.25 -2.21 -18.80
N PRO A 91 3.55 -2.54 -18.89
CA PRO A 91 4.03 -3.88 -18.56
C PRO A 91 3.90 -4.13 -17.06
N VAL A 92 3.29 -5.26 -16.70
CA VAL A 92 3.20 -5.73 -15.31
C VAL A 92 3.70 -7.17 -15.23
N ALA A 93 4.29 -7.55 -14.10
CA ALA A 93 4.66 -8.94 -13.87
C ALA A 93 3.42 -9.84 -13.95
N PRO A 94 3.51 -11.05 -14.56
CA PRO A 94 2.42 -12.02 -14.54
C PRO A 94 1.97 -12.33 -13.12
N TRP A 95 0.65 -12.47 -12.92
CA TRP A 95 0.07 -12.58 -11.59
C TRP A 95 -1.23 -13.38 -11.56
N VAL A 96 -1.56 -13.89 -10.37
CA VAL A 96 -2.85 -14.49 -10.01
C VAL A 96 -3.33 -13.82 -8.72
N ALA A 97 -4.60 -13.50 -8.62
CA ALA A 97 -5.21 -13.00 -7.40
C ALA A 97 -6.14 -14.05 -6.79
N LEU A 98 -6.13 -14.13 -5.47
CA LEU A 98 -7.01 -15.01 -4.70
C LEU A 98 -7.73 -14.21 -3.63
N THR A 99 -9.00 -14.54 -3.42
CA THR A 99 -9.75 -14.11 -2.25
C THR A 99 -9.63 -15.13 -1.12
N ARG A 100 -9.82 -14.69 0.11
CA ARG A 100 -9.89 -15.57 1.29
C ARG A 100 -10.87 -16.73 1.07
N LYS A 101 -12.07 -16.42 0.53
CA LYS A 101 -13.10 -17.42 0.26
C LYS A 101 -12.62 -18.53 -0.69
N GLN A 102 -11.87 -18.18 -1.74
CA GLN A 102 -11.30 -19.18 -2.66
C GLN A 102 -10.22 -20.01 -1.99
N PHE A 103 -9.39 -19.40 -1.16
CA PHE A 103 -8.35 -20.11 -0.40
C PHE A 103 -8.95 -21.11 0.60
N GLU A 104 -9.95 -20.69 1.37
CA GLU A 104 -10.63 -21.55 2.37
C GLU A 104 -11.45 -22.69 1.73
N ALA A 105 -12.00 -22.46 0.55
CA ALA A 105 -12.73 -23.50 -0.21
C ALA A 105 -11.80 -24.53 -0.89
N GLY A 106 -10.49 -24.28 -0.88
CA GLY A 106 -9.51 -25.02 -1.66
C GLY A 106 -9.34 -24.44 -3.06
N LEU A 107 -8.12 -24.48 -3.57
CA LEU A 107 -7.82 -23.95 -4.90
C LEU A 107 -8.53 -24.76 -5.98
N SER A 108 -9.17 -24.10 -6.92
CA SER A 108 -9.75 -24.75 -8.08
C SER A 108 -8.65 -25.18 -9.06
N ALA A 109 -8.94 -26.18 -9.88
CA ALA A 109 -8.01 -26.68 -10.90
C ALA A 109 -7.53 -25.56 -11.86
N ASP A 110 -8.41 -24.59 -12.18
CA ASP A 110 -8.06 -23.43 -13.00
C ASP A 110 -7.03 -22.53 -12.30
N VAL A 111 -7.22 -22.23 -11.02
CA VAL A 111 -6.26 -21.45 -10.22
C VAL A 111 -4.93 -22.19 -10.11
N GLU A 112 -4.94 -23.50 -9.85
CA GLU A 112 -3.72 -24.30 -9.79
C GLU A 112 -2.96 -24.27 -11.11
N GLN A 113 -3.66 -24.36 -12.24
CA GLN A 113 -3.06 -24.26 -13.57
C GLN A 113 -2.45 -22.87 -13.82
N GLN A 114 -3.14 -21.79 -13.43
CA GLN A 114 -2.61 -20.44 -13.53
C GLN A 114 -1.34 -20.26 -12.68
N LEU A 115 -1.33 -20.76 -11.45
CA LEU A 115 -0.15 -20.72 -10.58
C LEU A 115 1.03 -21.51 -11.14
N LEU A 116 0.78 -22.69 -11.70
CA LEU A 116 1.79 -23.48 -12.41
C LEU A 116 2.36 -22.73 -13.61
N ALA A 117 1.52 -22.02 -14.36
CA ALA A 117 1.94 -21.21 -15.50
C ALA A 117 2.84 -20.04 -15.11
N LEU A 118 2.68 -19.45 -13.93
CA LEU A 118 3.60 -18.43 -13.42
C LEU A 118 5.02 -18.97 -13.22
N GLY A 119 5.13 -20.23 -12.82
CA GLY A 119 6.40 -20.90 -12.50
C GLY A 119 7.09 -20.28 -11.28
N LEU A 120 8.02 -21.02 -10.69
CA LEU A 120 8.82 -20.57 -9.55
C LEU A 120 10.05 -19.76 -10.01
N PRO A 121 10.60 -18.91 -9.14
CA PRO A 121 10.05 -18.49 -7.86
C PRO A 121 8.89 -17.50 -7.99
N LEU A 122 8.04 -17.44 -6.96
CA LEU A 122 6.91 -16.53 -6.84
C LEU A 122 7.10 -15.56 -5.67
N ILE A 123 6.32 -14.48 -5.66
CA ILE A 123 6.13 -13.63 -4.49
C ILE A 123 4.64 -13.57 -4.16
N VAL A 124 4.30 -13.86 -2.90
CA VAL A 124 2.94 -13.79 -2.36
C VAL A 124 2.81 -12.52 -1.53
N LYS A 125 1.78 -11.73 -1.76
CA LYS A 125 1.60 -10.40 -1.14
C LYS A 125 0.15 -10.18 -0.73
N PRO A 126 -0.15 -9.67 0.47
CA PRO A 126 -1.44 -9.05 0.74
C PRO A 126 -1.67 -7.87 -0.21
N SER A 127 -2.89 -7.69 -0.72
CA SER A 127 -3.17 -6.65 -1.72
C SER A 127 -3.01 -5.24 -1.16
N ARG A 128 -3.45 -5.01 0.09
CA ARG A 128 -3.60 -3.68 0.69
C ARG A 128 -2.69 -3.42 1.89
N GLU A 129 -1.55 -4.13 1.99
CA GLU A 129 -0.55 -3.87 3.02
C GLU A 129 0.70 -3.20 2.44
N GLY A 130 1.30 -2.31 3.24
CA GLY A 130 2.57 -1.66 2.95
C GLY A 130 3.77 -2.35 3.61
N SER A 131 4.96 -1.80 3.39
CA SER A 131 6.20 -2.15 4.11
C SER A 131 6.52 -3.65 4.17
N SER A 132 6.18 -4.41 3.13
CA SER A 132 6.41 -5.86 3.02
C SER A 132 5.72 -6.73 4.08
N VAL A 133 4.72 -6.20 4.79
CA VAL A 133 3.95 -6.96 5.78
C VAL A 133 3.24 -8.13 5.09
N GLY A 134 3.37 -9.34 5.64
CA GLY A 134 2.73 -10.55 5.13
C GLY A 134 3.25 -11.05 3.78
N MET A 135 4.34 -10.48 3.25
CA MET A 135 4.94 -10.89 1.98
C MET A 135 5.86 -12.10 2.16
N SER A 136 5.85 -13.00 1.19
CA SER A 136 6.72 -14.17 1.17
C SER A 136 7.21 -14.52 -0.24
N LYS A 137 8.52 -14.74 -0.38
CA LYS A 137 9.08 -15.36 -1.58
C LYS A 137 8.93 -16.87 -1.49
N VAL A 138 8.39 -17.48 -2.54
CA VAL A 138 8.15 -18.91 -2.67
C VAL A 138 9.08 -19.47 -3.74
N SER A 139 10.11 -20.20 -3.32
CA SER A 139 11.08 -20.84 -4.22
C SER A 139 10.75 -22.30 -4.51
N GLU A 140 9.94 -22.93 -3.65
CA GLU A 140 9.51 -24.32 -3.76
C GLU A 140 8.00 -24.41 -3.60
N SER A 141 7.34 -25.27 -4.36
CA SER A 141 5.87 -25.39 -4.39
C SER A 141 5.27 -25.75 -3.02
N CYS A 142 5.98 -26.54 -2.22
CA CYS A 142 5.53 -26.93 -0.87
C CYS A 142 5.39 -25.72 0.10
N ALA A 143 6.08 -24.61 -0.15
CA ALA A 143 5.99 -23.42 0.68
C ALA A 143 4.80 -22.51 0.32
N LEU A 144 4.12 -22.74 -0.82
CA LEU A 144 3.07 -21.85 -1.31
C LEU A 144 1.89 -21.75 -0.34
N GLN A 145 1.43 -22.88 0.19
CA GLN A 145 0.29 -22.91 1.11
C GLN A 145 0.54 -22.09 2.39
N ASN A 146 1.74 -22.19 2.95
CA ASN A 146 2.13 -21.42 4.13
C ASN A 146 2.25 -19.93 3.81
N ALA A 147 2.78 -19.56 2.65
CA ALA A 147 2.87 -18.19 2.19
C ALA A 147 1.49 -17.56 2.00
N LEU A 148 0.54 -18.28 1.42
CA LEU A 148 -0.85 -17.87 1.29
C LEU A 148 -1.51 -17.69 2.65
N ALA A 149 -1.37 -18.67 3.55
CA ALA A 149 -1.93 -18.60 4.90
C ALA A 149 -1.39 -17.39 5.67
N LEU A 150 -0.11 -17.06 5.55
CA LEU A 150 0.48 -15.86 6.14
C LEU A 150 -0.11 -14.57 5.54
N ALA A 151 -0.16 -14.47 4.22
CA ALA A 151 -0.68 -13.28 3.55
C ALA A 151 -2.17 -13.03 3.90
N PHE A 152 -2.97 -14.09 3.98
CA PHE A 152 -4.37 -13.99 4.40
C PHE A 152 -4.58 -13.65 5.88
N GLN A 153 -3.55 -13.62 6.73
CA GLN A 153 -3.66 -13.02 8.06
C GLN A 153 -3.77 -11.50 8.01
N HIS A 154 -3.35 -10.89 6.91
CA HIS A 154 -3.26 -9.44 6.78
C HIS A 154 -4.29 -8.84 5.81
N ASP A 155 -4.82 -9.61 4.86
CA ASP A 155 -5.81 -9.13 3.89
C ASP A 155 -6.75 -10.25 3.45
N ASP A 156 -7.91 -9.88 2.90
CA ASP A 156 -8.89 -10.80 2.30
C ASP A 156 -8.63 -11.04 0.81
N GLU A 157 -7.71 -10.29 0.22
CA GLU A 157 -7.23 -10.45 -1.15
C GLU A 157 -5.71 -10.58 -1.15
N VAL A 158 -5.20 -11.59 -1.84
CA VAL A 158 -3.77 -11.88 -1.95
C VAL A 158 -3.38 -11.93 -3.42
N LEU A 159 -2.27 -11.30 -3.75
CA LEU A 159 -1.66 -11.28 -5.06
C LEU A 159 -0.46 -12.23 -5.07
N ILE A 160 -0.41 -13.13 -6.04
CA ILE A 160 0.72 -14.02 -6.32
C ILE A 160 1.33 -13.59 -7.64
N GLU A 161 2.60 -13.25 -7.64
CA GLU A 161 3.28 -12.75 -8.82
C GLU A 161 4.52 -13.59 -9.15
N LYS A 162 4.87 -13.61 -10.43
CA LYS A 162 6.20 -14.06 -10.84
C LYS A 162 7.26 -13.22 -10.13
N TRP A 163 8.21 -13.88 -9.47
CA TRP A 163 9.39 -13.18 -8.94
C TRP A 163 10.25 -12.62 -10.06
N LEU A 164 10.49 -11.33 -10.03
CA LEU A 164 11.42 -10.66 -10.94
C LEU A 164 12.77 -10.52 -10.25
N SER A 165 13.81 -11.08 -10.88
CA SER A 165 15.20 -10.95 -10.42
C SER A 165 15.87 -9.84 -11.21
N GLY A 166 15.99 -8.69 -10.63
CA GLY A 166 16.62 -7.54 -11.29
C GLY A 166 16.86 -6.42 -10.28
N PRO A 167 17.48 -5.33 -10.70
CA PRO A 167 17.62 -4.15 -9.84
C PRO A 167 16.24 -3.54 -9.56
N GLU A 168 16.07 -3.03 -8.35
CA GLU A 168 14.90 -2.27 -7.94
C GLU A 168 15.17 -0.77 -8.14
N PHE A 169 14.18 -0.05 -8.65
CA PHE A 169 14.29 1.38 -8.90
C PHE A 169 13.16 2.12 -8.19
N THR A 170 13.48 3.31 -7.72
CA THR A 170 12.51 4.27 -7.19
C THR A 170 12.62 5.57 -8.00
N VAL A 171 11.47 6.13 -8.36
CA VAL A 171 11.39 7.44 -9.01
C VAL A 171 10.62 8.36 -8.07
N ALA A 172 11.29 9.39 -7.58
CA ALA A 172 10.65 10.45 -6.79
C ALA A 172 10.04 11.50 -7.74
N ILE A 173 8.79 11.87 -7.48
CA ILE A 173 8.09 12.95 -8.19
C ILE A 173 7.83 14.07 -7.20
N VAL A 174 8.31 15.26 -7.51
CA VAL A 174 8.14 16.49 -6.69
C VAL A 174 7.57 17.57 -7.58
N GLY A 175 6.52 18.23 -7.11
CA GLY A 175 5.79 19.22 -7.85
C GLY A 175 4.49 18.70 -8.47
N GLU A 176 3.89 19.52 -9.34
CA GLU A 176 2.66 19.19 -10.07
C GLU A 176 2.93 18.37 -11.34
#